data_6b7f48b8185fb1309a22f2324cdd9287
#
_entry.id   6b7f48b8185fb1309a22f2324cdd9287
#
_cell.length_a   1.000
_cell.length_b   1.000
_cell.length_c   1.000
_cell.angle_alpha   90.00
_cell.angle_beta   90.00
_cell.angle_gamma   90.00
#
_symmetry.space_group_name_H-M   'P 1'
#
loop_
_entity.id
_entity.type
_entity.pdbx_description
1 polymer ?
#
loop_
_entity_poly.entity_id
_entity_poly.type
_entity_poly.pdbx_seq_one_letter_code
_entity_poly.pdbx_strand_id
1 'polypeptide(L)'
;MDYSKEALKLHEENGGKVAVVSKIKINSRDDLSTAYTPGVAEPCREIAKDPENVWKYTAKKNLVAVVSDGTAVLGLGDIGPKAAMPVMEGKAILFKEFGDVDAFPICVDTKDTEEIIRTVRNIAPCFGGINLEDIASPKCFEIEERLEKELEIPVFHDDQHGTAIVVTAALINALKLVKKEMSQIKVVLNGPGSAGTAIIKMLLESGVKNIIACDEFGILYKTRPQGIKDHKEWLCTVTNLNDMRGNLSDALVGADVFIGVSVANILTKDMIKTMAKDPIVFAMANPNPEISYDDAIKAGVAVMGTGRSDRPNQINNVLAFPGIFRGALNAGARDINYDMKKAAAKAIAEYIKPEDLNVENIIPSALDKNVAKSVADAVAKAAKESGCVRK
;
A
#
# COMPACT_ATOMS: atom_id res chain seq x y z
N MET A 1 19.41 18.30 -9.83
CA MET A 1 19.60 18.21 -8.36
C MET A 1 20.07 16.79 -8.05
N ASP A 2 21.09 16.64 -7.21
CA ASP A 2 21.57 15.32 -6.76
C ASP A 2 20.81 14.95 -5.48
N TYR A 3 19.70 14.25 -5.67
CA TYR A 3 18.81 13.87 -4.56
C TYR A 3 19.51 13.03 -3.48
N SER A 4 20.55 12.26 -3.84
CA SER A 4 21.26 11.42 -2.88
C SER A 4 22.06 12.25 -1.88
N LYS A 5 22.78 13.28 -2.35
CA LYS A 5 23.52 14.21 -1.49
C LYS A 5 22.59 15.08 -0.66
N GLU A 6 21.51 15.58 -1.27
CA GLU A 6 20.52 16.40 -0.55
C GLU A 6 19.81 15.58 0.55
N ALA A 7 19.50 14.30 0.30
CA ALA A 7 18.91 13.43 1.30
C ALA A 7 19.83 13.21 2.51
N LEU A 8 21.12 12.93 2.28
CA LEU A 8 22.10 12.78 3.37
C LEU A 8 22.17 14.05 4.22
N LYS A 9 22.29 15.21 3.56
CA LYS A 9 22.33 16.52 4.23
C LYS A 9 21.05 16.77 5.05
N LEU A 10 19.88 16.53 4.47
CA LEU A 10 18.60 16.70 5.15
C LEU A 10 18.53 15.85 6.42
N HIS A 11 18.92 14.58 6.35
CA HIS A 11 18.90 13.68 7.51
C HIS A 11 19.90 14.09 8.60
N GLU A 12 21.11 14.50 8.23
CA GLU A 12 22.16 14.95 9.15
C GLU A 12 21.76 16.23 9.87
N GLU A 13 21.33 17.27 9.12
CA GLU A 13 20.95 18.57 9.68
C GLU A 13 19.76 18.53 10.63
N ASN A 14 18.83 17.60 10.40
CA ASN A 14 17.62 17.47 11.23
C ASN A 14 17.72 16.36 12.29
N GLY A 15 18.74 15.52 12.25
CA GLY A 15 18.82 14.35 13.12
C GLY A 15 17.68 13.34 12.87
N GLY A 16 17.33 13.13 11.59
CA GLY A 16 16.17 12.35 11.13
C GLY A 16 15.00 13.23 10.68
N LYS A 17 13.80 12.66 10.56
CA LYS A 17 12.60 13.35 10.04
C LYS A 17 11.43 13.41 11.01
N VAL A 18 11.51 12.70 12.13
CA VAL A 18 10.40 12.57 13.10
C VAL A 18 10.79 13.20 14.41
N ALA A 19 9.87 13.97 15.01
CA ALA A 19 10.01 14.53 16.35
C ALA A 19 8.76 14.21 17.18
N VAL A 20 8.95 14.04 18.48
CA VAL A 20 7.84 13.97 19.44
C VAL A 20 7.64 15.36 20.04
N VAL A 21 6.41 15.88 19.94
CA VAL A 21 6.07 17.22 20.45
C VAL A 21 4.93 17.12 21.47
N SER A 22 5.01 17.94 22.51
CA SER A 22 3.92 18.05 23.49
C SER A 22 2.72 18.79 22.89
N LYS A 23 1.52 18.24 23.08
CA LYS A 23 0.24 18.89 22.70
C LYS A 23 -0.23 19.93 23.72
N ILE A 24 0.39 19.95 24.91
CA ILE A 24 0.08 20.87 26.01
C ILE A 24 1.34 21.59 26.49
N LYS A 25 1.18 22.74 27.13
CA LYS A 25 2.26 23.48 27.76
C LYS A 25 2.25 23.21 29.26
N ILE A 26 3.42 23.16 29.89
CA ILE A 26 3.58 23.07 31.35
C ILE A 26 4.37 24.30 31.80
N ASN A 27 3.65 25.34 32.25
CA ASN A 27 4.23 26.62 32.64
C ASN A 27 4.02 26.94 34.14
N SER A 28 3.20 26.14 34.83
CA SER A 28 2.85 26.34 36.23
C SER A 28 2.87 25.01 37.03
N ARG A 29 2.83 25.10 38.37
CA ARG A 29 2.63 23.92 39.22
C ARG A 29 1.28 23.25 38.98
N ASP A 30 0.25 24.04 38.70
CA ASP A 30 -1.09 23.52 38.43
C ASP A 30 -1.12 22.76 37.10
N ASP A 31 -0.44 23.25 36.05
CA ASP A 31 -0.29 22.52 34.78
C ASP A 31 0.42 21.17 35.02
N LEU A 32 1.52 21.17 35.80
CA LEU A 32 2.25 19.96 36.10
C LEU A 32 1.39 18.97 36.92
N SER A 33 0.66 19.48 37.93
CA SER A 33 -0.20 18.66 38.77
C SER A 33 -1.39 18.06 38.00
N THR A 34 -1.91 18.79 37.02
CA THR A 34 -2.98 18.33 36.13
C THR A 34 -2.48 17.34 35.10
N ALA A 35 -1.33 17.65 34.46
CA ALA A 35 -0.80 16.84 33.37
C ALA A 35 -0.12 15.54 33.85
N TYR A 36 0.39 15.54 35.09
CA TYR A 36 1.12 14.41 35.68
C TYR A 36 0.55 14.10 37.06
N THR A 37 1.36 14.14 38.12
CA THR A 37 0.93 13.75 39.48
C THR A 37 0.42 14.97 40.24
N PRO A 38 -0.79 14.91 40.84
CA PRO A 38 -1.69 13.75 41.03
C PRO A 38 -2.76 13.57 39.94
N GLY A 39 -3.01 14.55 39.07
CA GLY A 39 -4.14 14.62 38.14
C GLY A 39 -4.23 13.43 37.19
N VAL A 40 -3.10 12.93 36.69
CA VAL A 40 -3.03 11.79 35.74
C VAL A 40 -3.66 10.50 36.30
N ALA A 41 -3.83 10.37 37.60
CA ALA A 41 -4.48 9.22 38.20
C ALA A 41 -5.94 9.07 37.77
N GLU A 42 -6.64 10.16 37.46
CA GLU A 42 -8.04 10.10 37.11
C GLU A 42 -8.30 9.48 35.71
N PRO A 43 -7.66 9.91 34.62
CA PRO A 43 -7.77 9.18 33.36
C PRO A 43 -7.32 7.73 33.46
N CYS A 44 -6.34 7.38 34.29
CA CYS A 44 -5.96 5.98 34.54
C CYS A 44 -7.11 5.18 35.18
N ARG A 45 -7.81 5.73 36.19
CA ARG A 45 -8.97 5.08 36.82
C ARG A 45 -10.12 4.90 35.83
N GLU A 46 -10.41 5.91 35.03
CA GLU A 46 -11.48 5.84 34.03
C GLU A 46 -11.17 4.79 32.94
N ILE A 47 -9.93 4.66 32.51
CA ILE A 47 -9.51 3.62 31.55
C ILE A 47 -9.54 2.22 32.22
N ALA A 48 -9.11 2.10 33.47
CA ALA A 48 -9.17 0.83 34.20
C ALA A 48 -10.61 0.35 34.44
N LYS A 49 -11.55 1.27 34.61
CA LYS A 49 -12.97 1.01 34.80
C LYS A 49 -13.66 0.64 33.49
N ASP A 50 -13.31 1.32 32.39
CA ASP A 50 -13.79 1.05 31.03
C ASP A 50 -12.62 1.21 30.03
N PRO A 51 -12.06 0.10 29.52
CA PRO A 51 -10.93 0.13 28.59
C PRO A 51 -11.15 0.95 27.32
N GLU A 52 -12.40 1.13 26.87
CA GLU A 52 -12.69 1.97 25.68
C GLU A 52 -12.35 3.44 25.89
N ASN A 53 -12.28 3.90 27.14
CA ASN A 53 -11.83 5.25 27.47
C ASN A 53 -10.38 5.55 27.06
N VAL A 54 -9.55 4.52 26.73
CA VAL A 54 -8.21 4.72 26.18
C VAL A 54 -8.25 5.56 24.89
N TRP A 55 -9.28 5.40 24.07
CA TRP A 55 -9.47 6.19 22.84
C TRP A 55 -9.81 7.66 23.09
N LYS A 56 -10.42 7.94 24.23
CA LYS A 56 -10.80 9.30 24.63
C LYS A 56 -9.63 10.05 25.28
N TYR A 57 -8.88 9.38 26.15
CA TYR A 57 -7.95 10.04 27.05
C TYR A 57 -6.47 9.90 26.64
N THR A 58 -6.15 9.16 25.57
CA THR A 58 -4.76 8.98 25.14
C THR A 58 -4.52 9.33 23.67
N ALA A 59 -3.25 9.33 23.26
CA ALA A 59 -2.85 9.53 21.87
C ALA A 59 -3.25 8.36 20.96
N LYS A 60 -3.65 7.20 21.51
CA LYS A 60 -4.03 5.99 20.77
C LYS A 60 -4.99 6.28 19.61
N LYS A 61 -5.94 7.18 19.79
CA LYS A 61 -6.97 7.51 18.78
C LYS A 61 -6.39 8.04 17.45
N ASN A 62 -5.15 8.51 17.45
CA ASN A 62 -4.50 9.12 16.28
C ASN A 62 -3.09 8.59 16.03
N LEU A 63 -2.62 7.58 16.73
CA LEU A 63 -1.25 7.09 16.66
C LEU A 63 -1.18 5.75 15.94
N VAL A 64 -0.35 5.66 14.90
CA VAL A 64 -0.11 4.45 14.10
C VAL A 64 1.35 4.01 14.25
N ALA A 65 1.59 2.71 14.46
CA ALA A 65 2.93 2.14 14.36
C ALA A 65 3.27 1.81 12.91
N VAL A 66 4.44 2.25 12.44
CA VAL A 66 5.02 1.82 11.17
C VAL A 66 6.05 0.74 11.49
N VAL A 67 5.67 -0.52 11.29
CA VAL A 67 6.47 -1.69 11.71
C VAL A 67 7.20 -2.28 10.53
N SER A 68 8.51 -2.47 10.68
CA SER A 68 9.36 -3.10 9.66
C SER A 68 10.46 -3.94 10.29
N ASP A 69 10.87 -5.02 9.62
CA ASP A 69 12.11 -5.74 9.91
C ASP A 69 13.23 -5.43 8.90
N GLY A 70 12.95 -4.60 7.91
CA GLY A 70 13.90 -4.15 6.89
C GLY A 70 14.34 -5.24 5.91
N THR A 71 13.52 -6.27 5.70
CA THR A 71 13.87 -7.40 4.82
C THR A 71 13.47 -7.23 3.35
N ALA A 72 12.67 -6.21 3.02
CA ALA A 72 12.21 -5.95 1.66
C ALA A 72 12.18 -4.45 1.31
N VAL A 73 13.21 -3.72 1.73
CA VAL A 73 13.28 -2.26 1.49
C VAL A 73 13.41 -1.98 0.01
N LEU A 74 12.52 -1.15 -0.50
CA LEU A 74 12.33 -0.89 -1.92
C LEU A 74 13.64 -0.54 -2.65
N GLY A 75 13.99 -1.38 -3.64
CA GLY A 75 15.20 -1.22 -4.45
C GLY A 75 16.53 -1.59 -3.76
N LEU A 76 16.51 -1.87 -2.43
CA LEU A 76 17.69 -2.21 -1.64
C LEU A 76 17.65 -3.65 -1.10
N GLY A 77 16.45 -4.25 -1.01
CA GLY A 77 16.28 -5.60 -0.49
C GLY A 77 16.43 -5.70 1.04
N ASP A 78 17.07 -6.76 1.50
CA ASP A 78 17.28 -7.03 2.93
C ASP A 78 18.48 -6.25 3.47
N ILE A 79 18.22 -5.06 4.01
CA ILE A 79 19.24 -4.18 4.61
C ILE A 79 19.16 -4.10 6.13
N GLY A 80 18.18 -4.79 6.73
CA GLY A 80 17.96 -4.85 8.16
C GLY A 80 17.30 -3.61 8.79
N PRO A 81 16.89 -3.72 10.06
CA PRO A 81 15.99 -2.75 10.70
C PRO A 81 16.64 -1.37 10.88
N LYS A 82 17.91 -1.28 11.21
CA LYS A 82 18.59 0.02 11.41
C LYS A 82 18.68 0.82 10.11
N ALA A 83 19.01 0.15 9.01
CA ALA A 83 19.15 0.81 7.71
C ALA A 83 17.77 1.12 7.08
N ALA A 84 16.70 0.42 7.47
CA ALA A 84 15.33 0.71 7.06
C ALA A 84 14.73 1.95 7.76
N MET A 85 15.27 2.36 8.90
CA MET A 85 14.70 3.45 9.71
C MET A 85 14.46 4.75 8.94
N PRO A 86 15.35 5.24 8.06
CA PRO A 86 15.09 6.43 7.26
C PRO A 86 13.85 6.31 6.36
N VAL A 87 13.55 5.12 5.84
CA VAL A 87 12.34 4.88 5.04
C VAL A 87 11.10 4.91 5.94
N MET A 88 11.16 4.29 7.10
CA MET A 88 10.03 4.26 8.07
C MET A 88 9.72 5.66 8.62
N GLU A 89 10.74 6.49 8.86
CA GLU A 89 10.53 7.92 9.16
C GLU A 89 9.88 8.66 7.99
N GLY A 90 10.30 8.34 6.75
CA GLY A 90 9.65 8.86 5.54
C GLY A 90 8.18 8.51 5.50
N LYS A 91 7.82 7.25 5.78
CA LYS A 91 6.43 6.81 5.87
C LYS A 91 5.68 7.59 6.97
N ALA A 92 6.28 7.77 8.14
CA ALA A 92 5.66 8.50 9.25
C ALA A 92 5.34 9.96 8.92
N ILE A 93 6.24 10.69 8.24
CA ILE A 93 5.94 12.07 7.83
C ILE A 93 4.86 12.15 6.76
N LEU A 94 4.76 11.15 5.86
CA LEU A 94 3.68 11.10 4.87
C LEU A 94 2.31 10.86 5.55
N PHE A 95 2.24 10.01 6.56
CA PHE A 95 1.05 9.87 7.40
C PHE A 95 0.62 11.21 8.00
N LYS A 96 1.56 11.97 8.55
CA LYS A 96 1.27 13.27 9.17
C LYS A 96 0.85 14.31 8.15
N GLU A 97 1.62 14.47 7.07
CA GLU A 97 1.43 15.53 6.09
C GLU A 97 0.15 15.38 5.25
N PHE A 98 -0.24 14.15 4.94
CA PHE A 98 -1.38 13.86 4.07
C PHE A 98 -2.64 13.44 4.83
N GLY A 99 -2.50 12.73 5.96
CA GLY A 99 -3.63 12.18 6.72
C GLY A 99 -3.85 12.82 8.09
N ASP A 100 -2.97 13.71 8.53
CA ASP A 100 -2.89 14.21 9.92
C ASP A 100 -2.90 13.06 10.96
N VAL A 101 -2.27 11.94 10.61
CA VAL A 101 -2.09 10.77 11.48
C VAL A 101 -0.70 10.86 12.11
N ASP A 102 -0.64 10.81 13.43
CA ASP A 102 0.62 10.69 14.16
C ASP A 102 1.16 9.27 13.93
N ALA A 103 2.34 9.11 13.34
CA ALA A 103 2.92 7.80 13.08
C ALA A 103 4.33 7.69 13.67
N PHE A 104 4.67 6.51 14.17
CA PHE A 104 5.97 6.27 14.79
C PHE A 104 6.64 5.01 14.23
N PRO A 105 7.93 5.11 13.80
CA PRO A 105 8.70 3.97 13.30
C PRO A 105 9.01 2.96 14.40
N ILE A 106 8.74 1.67 14.12
CA ILE A 106 9.09 0.53 14.98
C ILE A 106 9.87 -0.47 14.12
N CYS A 107 11.19 -0.32 14.09
CA CYS A 107 12.08 -1.23 13.38
C CYS A 107 12.50 -2.36 14.32
N VAL A 108 12.07 -3.60 14.03
CA VAL A 108 12.29 -4.77 14.89
C VAL A 108 13.54 -5.54 14.46
N ASP A 109 14.41 -5.86 15.41
CA ASP A 109 15.69 -6.57 15.15
C ASP A 109 15.49 -8.09 15.20
N THR A 110 14.56 -8.59 14.39
CA THR A 110 14.30 -10.00 14.20
C THR A 110 13.68 -10.26 12.83
N LYS A 111 13.93 -11.44 12.26
CA LYS A 111 13.28 -11.93 11.03
C LYS A 111 12.32 -13.10 11.32
N ASP A 112 12.20 -13.48 12.58
CA ASP A 112 11.30 -14.55 13.01
C ASP A 112 9.86 -14.06 13.04
N THR A 113 8.97 -14.77 12.35
CA THR A 113 7.56 -14.45 12.21
C THR A 113 6.85 -14.35 13.56
N GLU A 114 7.10 -15.32 14.45
CA GLU A 114 6.46 -15.37 15.77
C GLU A 114 6.93 -14.22 16.67
N GLU A 115 8.21 -13.86 16.61
CA GLU A 115 8.74 -12.74 17.38
C GLU A 115 8.19 -11.40 16.87
N ILE A 116 8.03 -11.21 15.55
CA ILE A 116 7.43 -10.01 14.98
C ILE A 116 5.98 -9.91 15.46
N ILE A 117 5.17 -10.95 15.28
CA ILE A 117 3.76 -10.99 15.70
C ILE A 117 3.64 -10.69 17.20
N ARG A 118 4.42 -11.37 18.04
CA ARG A 118 4.42 -11.16 19.49
C ARG A 118 4.79 -9.72 19.86
N THR A 119 5.80 -9.15 19.20
CA THR A 119 6.22 -7.77 19.43
C THR A 119 5.11 -6.79 19.11
N VAL A 120 4.50 -6.91 17.93
CA VAL A 120 3.40 -6.04 17.49
C VAL A 120 2.20 -6.15 18.44
N ARG A 121 1.81 -7.36 18.83
CA ARG A 121 0.74 -7.56 19.82
C ARG A 121 1.02 -6.85 21.14
N ASN A 122 2.24 -6.96 21.64
CA ASN A 122 2.61 -6.40 22.95
C ASN A 122 2.62 -4.86 22.95
N ILE A 123 2.91 -4.21 21.80
CA ILE A 123 2.88 -2.74 21.68
C ILE A 123 1.52 -2.19 21.23
N ALA A 124 0.64 -3.00 20.67
CA ALA A 124 -0.66 -2.62 20.14
C ALA A 124 -1.54 -1.80 21.11
N PRO A 125 -1.50 -1.97 22.45
CA PRO A 125 -2.24 -1.11 23.38
C PRO A 125 -1.98 0.39 23.20
N CYS A 126 -0.80 0.79 22.72
CA CYS A 126 -0.43 2.21 22.52
C CYS A 126 -0.94 2.79 21.20
N PHE A 127 -1.32 1.97 20.22
CA PHE A 127 -1.59 2.39 18.84
C PHE A 127 -3.05 2.20 18.45
N GLY A 128 -3.54 3.10 17.62
CA GLY A 128 -4.85 3.03 16.99
C GLY A 128 -4.88 2.23 15.69
N GLY A 129 -3.70 1.90 15.15
CA GLY A 129 -3.52 1.06 13.97
C GLY A 129 -2.07 0.66 13.77
N ILE A 130 -1.86 -0.35 12.96
CA ILE A 130 -0.54 -0.90 12.60
C ILE A 130 -0.37 -0.85 11.09
N ASN A 131 0.64 -0.13 10.62
CA ASN A 131 1.12 -0.21 9.24
C ASN A 131 2.33 -1.12 9.18
N LEU A 132 2.22 -2.25 8.49
CA LEU A 132 3.35 -3.12 8.16
C LEU A 132 4.04 -2.60 6.90
N GLU A 133 5.37 -2.54 6.91
CA GLU A 133 6.15 -1.95 5.82
C GLU A 133 7.42 -2.73 5.57
N ASP A 134 7.80 -2.93 4.30
CA ASP A 134 9.08 -3.50 3.88
C ASP A 134 9.41 -4.88 4.52
N ILE A 135 8.38 -5.69 4.78
CA ILE A 135 8.51 -7.07 5.25
C ILE A 135 8.42 -8.03 4.07
N ALA A 136 9.44 -8.87 3.88
CA ALA A 136 9.55 -9.75 2.73
C ALA A 136 8.44 -10.83 2.67
N SER A 137 7.97 -11.14 1.45
CA SER A 137 7.16 -12.34 1.22
C SER A 137 8.03 -13.60 1.33
N PRO A 138 7.47 -14.78 1.75
CA PRO A 138 6.06 -15.01 2.04
C PRO A 138 5.61 -14.64 3.46
N LYS A 139 6.53 -14.38 4.40
CA LYS A 139 6.20 -14.18 5.83
C LYS A 139 5.27 -12.99 6.08
N CYS A 140 5.33 -11.93 5.24
CA CYS A 140 4.47 -10.76 5.37
C CYS A 140 2.97 -11.11 5.33
N PHE A 141 2.58 -12.13 4.53
CA PHE A 141 1.19 -12.58 4.45
C PHE A 141 0.70 -13.19 5.76
N GLU A 142 1.51 -14.07 6.35
CA GLU A 142 1.19 -14.71 7.63
C GLU A 142 1.15 -13.71 8.77
N ILE A 143 2.12 -12.79 8.83
CA ILE A 143 2.19 -11.75 9.85
C ILE A 143 0.93 -10.89 9.81
N GLU A 144 0.56 -10.39 8.64
CA GLU A 144 -0.63 -9.55 8.48
C GLU A 144 -1.89 -10.31 8.85
N GLU A 145 -2.14 -11.49 8.25
CA GLU A 145 -3.35 -12.28 8.48
C GLU A 145 -3.55 -12.63 9.95
N ARG A 146 -2.48 -12.97 10.66
CA ARG A 146 -2.57 -13.30 12.08
C ARG A 146 -2.82 -12.08 12.94
N LEU A 147 -2.14 -10.96 12.65
CA LEU A 147 -2.35 -9.71 13.39
C LEU A 147 -3.76 -9.13 13.17
N GLU A 148 -4.30 -9.21 11.95
CA GLU A 148 -5.70 -8.84 11.66
C GLU A 148 -6.69 -9.65 12.51
N LYS A 149 -6.43 -10.94 12.72
CA LYS A 149 -7.29 -11.82 13.53
C LYS A 149 -7.12 -11.65 15.04
N GLU A 150 -5.93 -11.28 15.48
CA GLU A 150 -5.56 -11.24 16.91
C GLU A 150 -5.73 -9.84 17.52
N LEU A 151 -5.82 -8.78 16.72
CA LEU A 151 -5.94 -7.40 17.18
C LEU A 151 -7.33 -6.82 16.85
N GLU A 152 -7.80 -5.92 17.73
CA GLU A 152 -9.05 -5.15 17.52
C GLU A 152 -8.78 -3.72 17.03
N ILE A 153 -7.67 -3.54 16.32
CA ILE A 153 -7.26 -2.30 15.66
C ILE A 153 -6.86 -2.59 14.22
N PRO A 154 -7.01 -1.66 13.28
CA PRO A 154 -6.58 -1.82 11.90
C PRO A 154 -5.13 -2.30 11.77
N VAL A 155 -4.92 -3.36 11.01
CA VAL A 155 -3.61 -3.82 10.53
C VAL A 155 -3.63 -3.72 9.01
N PHE A 156 -2.56 -3.21 8.42
CA PHE A 156 -2.52 -2.97 6.98
C PHE A 156 -1.08 -3.01 6.49
N HIS A 157 -0.79 -3.87 5.52
CA HIS A 157 0.51 -3.93 4.87
C HIS A 157 0.49 -3.07 3.61
N ASP A 158 1.17 -1.93 3.64
CA ASP A 158 1.05 -0.94 2.56
C ASP A 158 1.64 -1.42 1.23
N ASP A 159 2.77 -2.13 1.24
CA ASP A 159 3.34 -2.69 0.00
C ASP A 159 2.40 -3.65 -0.71
N GLN A 160 1.53 -4.33 0.03
CA GLN A 160 0.50 -5.18 -0.53
C GLN A 160 -0.70 -4.33 -0.97
N HIS A 161 -1.41 -3.79 -0.01
CA HIS A 161 -2.75 -3.23 -0.22
C HIS A 161 -2.73 -1.80 -0.74
N GLY A 162 -1.79 -0.96 -0.28
CA GLY A 162 -1.65 0.41 -0.79
C GLY A 162 -1.37 0.39 -2.29
N THR A 163 -0.42 -0.44 -2.72
CA THR A 163 -0.10 -0.63 -4.14
C THR A 163 -1.28 -1.19 -4.92
N ALA A 164 -1.99 -2.20 -4.40
CA ALA A 164 -3.16 -2.78 -5.08
C ALA A 164 -4.30 -1.76 -5.27
N ILE A 165 -4.53 -0.91 -4.28
CA ILE A 165 -5.56 0.13 -4.31
C ILE A 165 -5.26 1.18 -5.38
N VAL A 166 -4.03 1.70 -5.42
CA VAL A 166 -3.68 2.75 -6.41
C VAL A 166 -3.62 2.20 -7.84
N VAL A 167 -3.17 0.96 -8.02
CA VAL A 167 -3.21 0.26 -9.31
C VAL A 167 -4.65 0.09 -9.79
N THR A 168 -5.53 -0.35 -8.91
CA THR A 168 -6.96 -0.53 -9.24
C THR A 168 -7.60 0.81 -9.58
N ALA A 169 -7.29 1.88 -8.85
CA ALA A 169 -7.78 3.23 -9.14
C ALA A 169 -7.32 3.71 -10.53
N ALA A 170 -6.04 3.56 -10.84
CA ALA A 170 -5.49 3.91 -12.16
C ALA A 170 -6.15 3.09 -13.28
N LEU A 171 -6.36 1.78 -13.05
CA LEU A 171 -6.99 0.90 -14.03
C LEU A 171 -8.45 1.28 -14.30
N ILE A 172 -9.22 1.64 -13.28
CA ILE A 172 -10.61 2.12 -13.45
C ILE A 172 -10.66 3.28 -14.45
N ASN A 173 -9.78 4.25 -14.33
CA ASN A 173 -9.75 5.42 -15.21
C ASN A 173 -9.13 5.12 -16.59
N ALA A 174 -8.08 4.31 -16.64
CA ALA A 174 -7.48 3.87 -17.91
C ALA A 174 -8.51 3.12 -18.78
N LEU A 175 -9.32 2.24 -18.19
CA LEU A 175 -10.36 1.48 -18.88
C LEU A 175 -11.45 2.38 -19.45
N LYS A 176 -11.86 3.46 -18.76
CA LYS A 176 -12.81 4.46 -19.29
C LYS A 176 -12.28 5.08 -20.58
N LEU A 177 -10.98 5.42 -20.64
CA LEU A 177 -10.36 6.05 -21.81
C LEU A 177 -10.31 5.10 -23.02
N VAL A 178 -9.94 3.85 -22.80
CA VAL A 178 -9.87 2.85 -23.89
C VAL A 178 -11.20 2.14 -24.15
N LYS A 179 -12.26 2.50 -23.41
CA LYS A 179 -13.63 1.95 -23.54
C LYS A 179 -13.69 0.42 -23.42
N LYS A 180 -12.96 -0.13 -22.45
CA LYS A 180 -12.97 -1.55 -22.12
C LYS A 180 -13.62 -1.80 -20.75
N GLU A 181 -14.26 -2.96 -20.60
CA GLU A 181 -14.93 -3.35 -19.36
C GLU A 181 -14.02 -4.22 -18.49
N MET A 182 -13.99 -3.97 -17.18
CA MET A 182 -13.18 -4.68 -16.19
C MET A 182 -13.34 -6.22 -16.28
N SER A 183 -14.56 -6.70 -16.54
CA SER A 183 -14.88 -8.13 -16.61
C SER A 183 -14.46 -8.82 -17.91
N GLN A 184 -14.04 -8.06 -18.93
CA GLN A 184 -13.72 -8.57 -20.26
C GLN A 184 -12.24 -8.52 -20.60
N ILE A 185 -11.46 -7.77 -19.84
CA ILE A 185 -10.02 -7.60 -20.09
C ILE A 185 -9.20 -8.84 -19.73
N LYS A 186 -8.13 -9.06 -20.50
CA LYS A 186 -7.03 -9.97 -20.16
C LYS A 186 -5.91 -9.17 -19.51
N VAL A 187 -5.61 -9.49 -18.26
CA VAL A 187 -4.52 -8.86 -17.48
C VAL A 187 -3.34 -9.81 -17.39
N VAL A 188 -2.14 -9.33 -17.68
CA VAL A 188 -0.88 -10.02 -17.41
C VAL A 188 -0.18 -9.28 -16.28
N LEU A 189 0.05 -9.98 -15.17
CA LEU A 189 0.81 -9.46 -14.03
C LEU A 189 2.16 -10.15 -13.95
N ASN A 190 3.23 -9.37 -13.94
CA ASN A 190 4.59 -9.86 -13.79
C ASN A 190 5.19 -9.45 -12.45
N GLY A 191 5.61 -10.44 -11.65
CA GLY A 191 6.11 -10.27 -10.29
C GLY A 191 5.06 -10.55 -9.20
N PRO A 192 4.60 -11.81 -9.06
CA PRO A 192 3.57 -12.18 -8.08
C PRO A 192 4.17 -12.37 -6.67
N GLY A 193 4.91 -11.37 -6.20
CA GLY A 193 5.38 -11.23 -4.82
C GLY A 193 4.29 -10.61 -3.92
N SER A 194 4.70 -9.83 -2.92
CA SER A 194 3.81 -9.15 -1.98
C SER A 194 2.78 -8.27 -2.70
N ALA A 195 3.23 -7.25 -3.42
CA ALA A 195 2.37 -6.34 -4.18
C ALA A 195 1.55 -7.06 -5.27
N GLY A 196 2.20 -7.90 -6.08
CA GLY A 196 1.55 -8.58 -7.18
C GLY A 196 0.41 -9.50 -6.74
N THR A 197 0.58 -10.22 -5.63
CA THR A 197 -0.48 -11.06 -5.05
C THR A 197 -1.67 -10.22 -4.58
N ALA A 198 -1.42 -9.11 -3.92
CA ALA A 198 -2.47 -8.21 -3.46
C ALA A 198 -3.21 -7.52 -4.63
N ILE A 199 -2.49 -7.14 -5.68
CA ILE A 199 -3.08 -6.61 -6.92
C ILE A 199 -4.02 -7.64 -7.54
N ILE A 200 -3.58 -8.91 -7.68
CA ILE A 200 -4.44 -9.99 -8.23
C ILE A 200 -5.71 -10.14 -7.39
N LYS A 201 -5.59 -10.22 -6.06
CA LYS A 201 -6.75 -10.30 -5.16
C LYS A 201 -7.72 -9.14 -5.39
N MET A 202 -7.20 -7.91 -5.44
CA MET A 202 -8.00 -6.71 -5.61
C MET A 202 -8.68 -6.63 -6.97
N LEU A 203 -8.01 -7.06 -8.04
CA LEU A 203 -8.57 -7.11 -9.40
C LEU A 203 -9.67 -8.17 -9.53
N LEU A 204 -9.49 -9.35 -8.94
CA LEU A 204 -10.52 -10.40 -8.91
C LEU A 204 -11.78 -9.89 -8.19
N GLU A 205 -11.63 -9.26 -7.03
CA GLU A 205 -12.72 -8.65 -6.26
C GLU A 205 -13.38 -7.47 -7.00
N SER A 206 -12.64 -6.84 -7.91
CA SER A 206 -13.14 -5.76 -8.79
C SER A 206 -13.80 -6.29 -10.07
N GLY A 207 -13.84 -7.61 -10.27
CA GLY A 207 -14.55 -8.27 -11.37
C GLY A 207 -13.70 -8.65 -12.58
N VAL A 208 -12.37 -8.54 -12.52
CA VAL A 208 -11.48 -9.07 -13.56
C VAL A 208 -11.54 -10.60 -13.53
N LYS A 209 -11.78 -11.24 -14.68
CA LYS A 209 -11.95 -12.69 -14.77
C LYS A 209 -10.76 -13.42 -15.38
N ASN A 210 -9.95 -12.73 -16.18
CA ASN A 210 -8.87 -13.35 -16.91
C ASN A 210 -7.54 -12.68 -16.54
N ILE A 211 -6.83 -13.30 -15.60
CA ILE A 211 -5.52 -12.85 -15.13
C ILE A 211 -4.52 -13.95 -15.41
N ILE A 212 -3.36 -13.60 -15.98
CA ILE A 212 -2.20 -14.46 -16.11
C ILE A 212 -1.08 -13.88 -15.26
N ALA A 213 -0.61 -14.63 -14.27
CA ALA A 213 0.53 -14.25 -13.46
C ALA A 213 1.81 -14.87 -14.01
N CYS A 214 2.89 -14.07 -14.06
CA CYS A 214 4.21 -14.49 -14.50
C CYS A 214 5.27 -14.19 -13.45
N ASP A 215 6.23 -15.08 -13.26
CA ASP A 215 7.44 -14.86 -12.47
C ASP A 215 8.71 -15.08 -13.32
N GLU A 216 9.86 -15.22 -12.65
CA GLU A 216 11.17 -15.45 -13.29
C GLU A 216 11.23 -16.68 -14.20
N PHE A 217 10.31 -17.63 -14.04
CA PHE A 217 10.23 -18.86 -14.84
C PHE A 217 9.10 -18.79 -15.90
N GLY A 218 8.43 -17.64 -16.06
CA GLY A 218 7.32 -17.42 -16.98
C GLY A 218 5.95 -17.59 -16.33
N ILE A 219 4.98 -18.07 -17.10
CA ILE A 219 3.60 -18.20 -16.69
C ILE A 219 3.46 -19.15 -15.49
N LEU A 220 2.69 -18.75 -14.49
CA LEU A 220 2.33 -19.61 -13.37
C LEU A 220 1.26 -20.63 -13.78
N TYR A 221 1.56 -21.92 -13.58
CA TYR A 221 0.59 -23.02 -13.69
C TYR A 221 0.97 -24.16 -12.73
N LYS A 222 -0.02 -24.91 -12.25
CA LYS A 222 0.12 -25.82 -11.11
C LYS A 222 1.18 -26.91 -11.29
N THR A 223 1.37 -27.42 -12.51
CA THR A 223 2.25 -28.56 -12.82
C THR A 223 3.55 -28.18 -13.48
N ARG A 224 4.00 -26.91 -13.36
CA ARG A 224 5.24 -26.49 -14.00
C ARG A 224 6.48 -27.21 -13.41
N PRO A 225 7.51 -27.51 -14.21
CA PRO A 225 8.69 -28.28 -13.79
C PRO A 225 9.47 -27.64 -12.62
N GLN A 226 9.46 -26.30 -12.52
CA GLN A 226 10.13 -25.54 -11.46
C GLN A 226 9.42 -25.64 -10.10
N GLY A 227 8.26 -26.28 -10.08
CA GLY A 227 7.39 -26.35 -8.91
C GLY A 227 6.71 -25.03 -8.60
N ILE A 228 5.77 -25.09 -7.67
CA ILE A 228 5.06 -23.95 -7.11
C ILE A 228 5.21 -24.04 -5.60
N LYS A 229 5.43 -22.92 -4.93
CA LYS A 229 5.63 -22.87 -3.48
C LYS A 229 4.84 -21.70 -2.89
N ASP A 230 4.52 -21.83 -1.62
CA ASP A 230 3.95 -20.78 -0.78
C ASP A 230 2.65 -20.19 -1.37
N HIS A 231 2.50 -18.88 -1.27
CA HIS A 231 1.35 -18.13 -1.79
C HIS A 231 1.08 -18.33 -3.29
N LYS A 232 2.08 -18.74 -4.07
CA LYS A 232 1.92 -19.01 -5.50
C LYS A 232 1.03 -20.22 -5.79
N GLU A 233 0.89 -21.15 -4.85
CA GLU A 233 -0.07 -22.28 -4.99
C GLU A 233 -1.50 -21.76 -5.14
N TRP A 234 -1.89 -20.81 -4.27
CA TRP A 234 -3.19 -20.17 -4.38
C TRP A 234 -3.35 -19.43 -5.70
N LEU A 235 -2.33 -18.68 -6.15
CA LEU A 235 -2.37 -17.95 -7.42
C LEU A 235 -2.68 -18.88 -8.60
N CYS A 236 -2.13 -20.09 -8.63
CA CYS A 236 -2.43 -21.08 -9.66
C CYS A 236 -3.88 -21.60 -9.65
N THR A 237 -4.65 -21.33 -8.58
CA THR A 237 -6.08 -21.69 -8.53
C THR A 237 -7.00 -20.60 -9.06
N VAL A 238 -6.53 -19.35 -9.10
CA VAL A 238 -7.35 -18.17 -9.44
C VAL A 238 -6.87 -17.42 -10.68
N THR A 239 -5.67 -17.74 -11.17
CA THR A 239 -5.11 -17.17 -12.41
C THR A 239 -4.87 -18.25 -13.45
N ASN A 240 -4.67 -17.85 -14.71
CA ASN A 240 -4.35 -18.78 -15.82
C ASN A 240 -5.29 -19.98 -15.89
N LEU A 241 -6.59 -19.74 -15.81
CA LEU A 241 -7.62 -20.78 -15.76
C LEU A 241 -7.67 -21.70 -17.01
N ASN A 242 -6.99 -21.30 -18.10
CA ASN A 242 -6.89 -22.05 -19.34
C ASN A 242 -5.60 -22.90 -19.44
N ASP A 243 -4.83 -23.04 -18.35
CA ASP A 243 -3.56 -23.78 -18.27
C ASP A 243 -2.58 -23.40 -19.38
N MET A 244 -2.50 -22.11 -19.70
CA MET A 244 -1.55 -21.56 -20.67
C MET A 244 -0.12 -21.78 -20.16
N ARG A 245 0.78 -22.15 -21.07
CA ARG A 245 2.20 -22.39 -20.78
C ARG A 245 3.07 -21.48 -21.62
N GLY A 246 4.23 -21.11 -21.12
CA GLY A 246 5.16 -20.27 -21.83
C GLY A 246 5.81 -19.21 -20.95
N ASN A 247 6.40 -18.23 -21.59
CA ASN A 247 7.07 -17.12 -20.95
C ASN A 247 6.19 -15.84 -20.94
N LEU A 248 6.74 -14.72 -20.49
CA LEU A 248 6.04 -13.44 -20.45
C LEU A 248 5.56 -12.98 -21.85
N SER A 249 6.37 -13.21 -22.89
CA SER A 249 5.98 -12.85 -24.26
C SER A 249 4.74 -13.61 -24.73
N ASP A 250 4.65 -14.90 -24.39
CA ASP A 250 3.48 -15.72 -24.72
C ASP A 250 2.23 -15.24 -23.96
N ALA A 251 2.39 -14.87 -22.70
CA ALA A 251 1.31 -14.34 -21.88
C ALA A 251 0.71 -13.05 -22.45
N LEU A 252 1.56 -12.18 -23.00
CA LEU A 252 1.19 -10.86 -23.50
C LEU A 252 0.41 -10.88 -24.81
N VAL A 253 0.47 -11.97 -25.58
CA VAL A 253 -0.32 -12.05 -26.83
C VAL A 253 -1.81 -11.84 -26.55
N GLY A 254 -2.37 -10.76 -27.14
CA GLY A 254 -3.77 -10.38 -26.95
C GLY A 254 -4.12 -9.89 -25.54
N ALA A 255 -3.18 -9.53 -24.70
CA ALA A 255 -3.43 -8.94 -23.39
C ALA A 255 -3.85 -7.48 -23.52
N ASP A 256 -4.86 -7.07 -22.73
CA ASP A 256 -5.34 -5.68 -22.68
C ASP A 256 -4.50 -4.85 -21.72
N VAL A 257 -4.02 -5.46 -20.65
CA VAL A 257 -3.33 -4.78 -19.56
C VAL A 257 -2.07 -5.56 -19.16
N PHE A 258 -0.96 -4.86 -19.04
CA PHE A 258 0.24 -5.34 -18.38
C PHE A 258 0.44 -4.59 -17.07
N ILE A 259 0.71 -5.31 -15.99
CA ILE A 259 1.07 -4.77 -14.68
C ILE A 259 2.40 -5.38 -14.24
N GLY A 260 3.45 -4.56 -14.16
CA GLY A 260 4.77 -4.96 -13.72
C GLY A 260 5.08 -4.47 -12.30
N VAL A 261 5.47 -5.39 -11.43
CA VAL A 261 5.96 -5.14 -10.06
C VAL A 261 7.16 -6.04 -9.77
N SER A 262 8.09 -6.09 -10.72
CA SER A 262 9.18 -7.08 -10.72
C SER A 262 10.55 -6.44 -10.90
N VAL A 263 11.14 -6.58 -12.09
CA VAL A 263 12.50 -6.12 -12.38
C VAL A 263 12.53 -5.25 -13.63
N ALA A 264 13.54 -4.38 -13.69
CA ALA A 264 13.72 -3.43 -14.78
C ALA A 264 13.92 -4.12 -16.15
N ASN A 265 13.46 -3.44 -17.21
CA ASN A 265 13.76 -3.75 -18.61
C ASN A 265 13.33 -5.15 -19.09
N ILE A 266 12.31 -5.74 -18.47
CA ILE A 266 11.80 -7.07 -18.86
C ILE A 266 10.72 -6.98 -19.97
N LEU A 267 10.05 -5.84 -20.11
CA LEU A 267 9.02 -5.62 -21.13
C LEU A 267 9.64 -4.96 -22.37
N THR A 268 9.51 -5.60 -23.53
CA THR A 268 10.08 -5.08 -24.79
C THR A 268 9.00 -4.44 -25.68
N LYS A 269 9.43 -3.60 -26.64
CA LYS A 269 8.52 -3.00 -27.62
C LYS A 269 7.80 -4.05 -28.48
N ASP A 270 8.48 -5.15 -28.80
CA ASP A 270 7.90 -6.23 -29.61
C ASP A 270 6.83 -7.00 -28.84
N MET A 271 7.02 -7.19 -27.53
CA MET A 271 5.98 -7.75 -26.66
C MET A 271 4.73 -6.86 -26.64
N ILE A 272 4.88 -5.53 -26.54
CA ILE A 272 3.76 -4.59 -26.55
C ILE A 272 2.97 -4.67 -27.86
N LYS A 273 3.65 -4.83 -29.01
CA LYS A 273 2.99 -4.96 -30.32
C LYS A 273 2.11 -6.21 -30.44
N THR A 274 2.31 -7.23 -29.59
CA THR A 274 1.46 -8.43 -29.56
C THR A 274 0.24 -8.30 -28.68
N MET A 275 0.17 -7.25 -27.86
CA MET A 275 -0.98 -6.97 -27.00
C MET A 275 -2.23 -6.61 -27.83
N ALA A 276 -3.36 -6.59 -27.16
CA ALA A 276 -4.62 -6.18 -27.77
C ALA A 276 -4.58 -4.69 -28.20
N LYS A 277 -5.54 -4.29 -29.02
CA LYS A 277 -5.71 -2.88 -29.40
C LYS A 277 -5.87 -2.00 -28.16
N ASP A 278 -5.25 -0.80 -28.20
CA ASP A 278 -5.27 0.19 -27.11
C ASP A 278 -4.78 -0.40 -25.76
N PRO A 279 -3.53 -0.92 -25.70
CA PRO A 279 -3.02 -1.57 -24.52
C PRO A 279 -2.73 -0.59 -23.38
N ILE A 280 -2.97 -1.05 -22.13
CA ILE A 280 -2.64 -0.34 -20.91
C ILE A 280 -1.40 -0.98 -20.30
N VAL A 281 -0.41 -0.18 -19.89
CA VAL A 281 0.83 -0.66 -19.29
C VAL A 281 1.12 0.10 -18.00
N PHE A 282 1.20 -0.63 -16.88
CA PHE A 282 1.65 -0.11 -15.60
C PHE A 282 3.00 -0.77 -15.25
N ALA A 283 4.10 -0.04 -15.46
CA ALA A 283 5.46 -0.50 -15.20
C ALA A 283 5.98 0.17 -13.94
N MET A 284 5.95 -0.56 -12.82
CA MET A 284 6.13 0.01 -11.48
C MET A 284 7.40 -0.44 -10.77
N ALA A 285 8.26 -1.24 -11.41
CA ALA A 285 9.55 -1.61 -10.83
C ALA A 285 10.40 -0.37 -10.52
N ASN A 286 11.06 -0.38 -9.37
CA ASN A 286 11.90 0.71 -8.88
C ASN A 286 13.36 0.23 -8.67
N PRO A 287 14.36 1.08 -8.94
CA PRO A 287 14.27 2.47 -9.42
C PRO A 287 14.00 2.60 -10.94
N ASN A 288 14.19 1.53 -11.69
CA ASN A 288 13.98 1.50 -13.14
C ASN A 288 12.77 0.63 -13.46
N PRO A 289 11.83 1.11 -14.30
CA PRO A 289 10.62 0.37 -14.65
C PRO A 289 10.91 -0.80 -15.61
N GLU A 290 9.94 -1.69 -15.79
CA GLU A 290 9.99 -2.82 -16.73
C GLU A 290 10.18 -2.39 -18.18
N ILE A 291 9.75 -1.19 -18.54
CA ILE A 291 10.03 -0.49 -19.79
C ILE A 291 10.05 1.01 -19.53
N SER A 292 10.89 1.76 -20.25
CA SER A 292 10.87 3.23 -20.15
C SER A 292 9.55 3.81 -20.68
N TYR A 293 9.11 4.95 -20.10
CA TYR A 293 7.90 5.64 -20.54
C TYR A 293 7.95 5.93 -22.06
N ASP A 294 9.06 6.50 -22.52
CA ASP A 294 9.22 6.90 -23.94
C ASP A 294 9.21 5.70 -24.90
N ASP A 295 9.75 4.57 -24.48
CA ASP A 295 9.74 3.34 -25.30
C ASP A 295 8.35 2.69 -25.34
N ALA A 296 7.60 2.74 -24.23
CA ALA A 296 6.25 2.23 -24.16
C ALA A 296 5.31 3.04 -25.09
N ILE A 297 5.38 4.36 -25.05
CA ILE A 297 4.60 5.24 -25.95
C ILE A 297 4.97 5.00 -27.42
N LYS A 298 6.27 4.90 -27.74
CA LYS A 298 6.73 4.58 -29.10
C LYS A 298 6.28 3.20 -29.58
N ALA A 299 6.05 2.25 -28.67
CA ALA A 299 5.55 0.92 -29.01
C ALA A 299 4.03 0.88 -29.22
N GLY A 300 3.30 1.96 -28.92
CA GLY A 300 1.86 2.07 -29.17
C GLY A 300 0.99 1.82 -27.91
N VAL A 301 1.56 1.97 -26.70
CA VAL A 301 0.77 1.94 -25.45
C VAL A 301 -0.21 3.09 -25.44
N ALA A 302 -1.49 2.80 -25.22
CA ALA A 302 -2.55 3.80 -25.19
C ALA A 302 -2.57 4.57 -23.84
N VAL A 303 -2.34 3.87 -22.73
CA VAL A 303 -2.29 4.48 -21.41
C VAL A 303 -1.11 3.88 -20.64
N MET A 304 -0.17 4.74 -20.21
CA MET A 304 1.02 4.35 -19.46
C MET A 304 0.96 4.92 -18.04
N GLY A 305 1.22 4.07 -17.06
CA GLY A 305 1.48 4.44 -15.67
C GLY A 305 2.82 3.91 -15.17
N THR A 306 3.42 4.58 -14.21
CA THR A 306 4.73 4.21 -13.65
C THR A 306 4.84 4.60 -12.17
N GLY A 307 5.77 3.97 -11.43
CA GLY A 307 6.10 4.40 -10.07
C GLY A 307 6.93 5.70 -9.99
N ARG A 308 7.45 6.19 -11.11
CA ARG A 308 8.34 7.36 -11.15
C ARG A 308 7.57 8.68 -11.04
N SER A 309 8.12 9.61 -10.24
CA SER A 309 7.56 10.95 -10.03
C SER A 309 7.87 11.96 -11.16
N ASP A 310 8.79 11.63 -12.06
CA ASP A 310 9.22 12.48 -13.18
C ASP A 310 8.47 12.18 -14.48
N ARG A 311 7.41 11.38 -14.42
CA ARG A 311 6.58 10.99 -15.58
C ARG A 311 5.08 11.12 -15.23
N PRO A 312 4.21 11.26 -16.25
CA PRO A 312 2.76 11.24 -16.04
C PRO A 312 2.28 9.95 -15.36
N ASN A 313 1.14 10.03 -14.71
CA ASN A 313 0.48 8.89 -14.06
C ASN A 313 1.37 8.15 -13.06
N GLN A 314 1.93 8.90 -12.10
CA GLN A 314 2.68 8.30 -11.00
C GLN A 314 1.74 7.46 -10.13
N ILE A 315 1.87 6.13 -10.21
CA ILE A 315 1.14 5.20 -9.37
C ILE A 315 1.92 5.06 -8.04
N ASN A 316 1.43 5.73 -7.00
CA ASN A 316 2.12 5.83 -5.71
C ASN A 316 1.13 5.57 -4.57
N ASN A 317 1.50 4.68 -3.65
CA ASN A 317 0.68 4.29 -2.49
C ASN A 317 0.41 5.42 -1.50
N VAL A 318 1.15 6.54 -1.55
CA VAL A 318 0.86 7.76 -0.77
C VAL A 318 -0.56 8.32 -1.03
N LEU A 319 -1.15 8.03 -2.17
CA LEU A 319 -2.54 8.39 -2.48
C LEU A 319 -3.55 7.57 -1.66
N ALA A 320 -3.15 6.42 -1.12
CA ALA A 320 -4.02 5.47 -0.44
C ALA A 320 -3.86 5.49 1.08
N PHE A 321 -2.68 5.08 1.60
CA PHE A 321 -2.53 4.71 3.01
C PHE A 321 -2.85 5.84 4.01
N PRO A 322 -2.48 7.13 3.79
CA PRO A 322 -2.79 8.17 4.77
C PRO A 322 -4.30 8.37 4.92
N GLY A 323 -5.02 8.39 3.80
CA GLY A 323 -6.47 8.51 3.77
C GLY A 323 -7.17 7.28 4.34
N ILE A 324 -6.67 6.08 4.08
CA ILE A 324 -7.21 4.83 4.60
C ILE A 324 -7.14 4.81 6.12
N PHE A 325 -5.97 5.05 6.71
CA PHE A 325 -5.84 5.10 8.17
C PHE A 325 -6.63 6.26 8.79
N ARG A 326 -6.63 7.44 8.15
CA ARG A 326 -7.46 8.55 8.62
C ARG A 326 -8.95 8.18 8.66
N GLY A 327 -9.46 7.53 7.62
CA GLY A 327 -10.85 7.07 7.54
C GLY A 327 -11.16 5.98 8.56
N ALA A 328 -10.28 4.99 8.70
CA ALA A 328 -10.42 3.92 9.67
C ALA A 328 -10.43 4.44 11.11
N LEU A 329 -9.49 5.34 11.46
CA LEU A 329 -9.44 5.97 12.79
C LEU A 329 -10.66 6.84 13.06
N ASN A 330 -11.13 7.63 12.09
CA ASN A 330 -12.33 8.47 12.22
C ASN A 330 -13.60 7.65 12.45
N ALA A 331 -13.71 6.49 11.81
CA ALA A 331 -14.85 5.59 11.97
C ALA A 331 -14.76 4.74 13.24
N GLY A 332 -13.61 4.67 13.88
CA GLY A 332 -13.36 3.70 14.93
C GLY A 332 -13.34 2.26 14.41
N ALA A 333 -12.79 2.05 13.22
CA ALA A 333 -12.71 0.73 12.63
C ALA A 333 -11.82 -0.22 13.43
N ARG A 334 -12.17 -1.52 13.41
CA ARG A 334 -11.35 -2.59 14.00
C ARG A 334 -10.43 -3.26 12.99
N ASP A 335 -10.73 -3.11 11.71
CA ASP A 335 -10.01 -3.70 10.59
C ASP A 335 -10.10 -2.76 9.38
N ILE A 336 -9.30 -3.02 8.34
CA ILE A 336 -9.40 -2.41 7.01
C ILE A 336 -9.79 -3.49 6.00
N ASN A 337 -11.09 -3.77 5.92
CA ASN A 337 -11.63 -4.83 5.09
C ASN A 337 -11.66 -4.49 3.58
N TYR A 338 -12.07 -5.46 2.75
CA TYR A 338 -12.11 -5.30 1.29
C TYR A 338 -13.06 -4.20 0.83
N ASP A 339 -14.18 -3.97 1.51
CA ASP A 339 -15.12 -2.90 1.12
C ASP A 339 -14.49 -1.53 1.34
N MET A 340 -13.72 -1.35 2.41
CA MET A 340 -12.95 -0.14 2.66
C MET A 340 -11.83 0.04 1.61
N LYS A 341 -11.12 -1.02 1.24
CA LYS A 341 -10.08 -1.02 0.19
C LYS A 341 -10.67 -0.65 -1.18
N LYS A 342 -11.83 -1.20 -1.54
CA LYS A 342 -12.56 -0.86 -2.79
C LYS A 342 -13.05 0.59 -2.79
N ALA A 343 -13.58 1.04 -1.65
CA ALA A 343 -14.02 2.43 -1.51
C ALA A 343 -12.86 3.41 -1.67
N ALA A 344 -11.68 3.09 -1.14
CA ALA A 344 -10.47 3.88 -1.34
C ALA A 344 -10.06 3.96 -2.81
N ALA A 345 -9.99 2.83 -3.52
CA ALA A 345 -9.63 2.79 -4.94
C ALA A 345 -10.61 3.61 -5.78
N LYS A 346 -11.92 3.47 -5.51
CA LYS A 346 -12.96 4.23 -6.17
C LYS A 346 -12.83 5.73 -5.90
N ALA A 347 -12.61 6.13 -4.65
CA ALA A 347 -12.46 7.54 -4.28
C ALA A 347 -11.25 8.19 -4.96
N ILE A 348 -10.12 7.49 -5.08
CA ILE A 348 -8.94 7.97 -5.82
C ILE A 348 -9.28 8.13 -7.31
N ALA A 349 -9.93 7.14 -7.93
CA ALA A 349 -10.30 7.20 -9.33
C ALA A 349 -11.30 8.33 -9.63
N GLU A 350 -12.34 8.48 -8.82
CA GLU A 350 -13.39 9.49 -8.98
C GLU A 350 -12.98 10.91 -8.59
N TYR A 351 -11.80 11.05 -7.94
CA TYR A 351 -11.23 12.37 -7.64
C TYR A 351 -10.90 13.16 -8.91
N ILE A 352 -10.50 12.48 -9.99
CA ILE A 352 -10.34 13.09 -11.30
C ILE A 352 -11.72 13.26 -11.94
N LYS A 353 -12.06 14.49 -12.25
CA LYS A 353 -13.32 14.80 -12.92
C LYS A 353 -13.32 14.29 -14.35
N PRO A 354 -14.49 13.92 -14.90
CA PRO A 354 -14.58 13.41 -16.28
C PRO A 354 -13.95 14.32 -17.33
N GLU A 355 -14.04 15.64 -17.15
CA GLU A 355 -13.48 16.65 -18.06
C GLU A 355 -11.95 16.74 -18.01
N ASP A 356 -11.33 16.32 -16.90
CA ASP A 356 -9.88 16.35 -16.69
C ASP A 356 -9.22 15.01 -17.02
N LEU A 357 -10.03 13.96 -17.20
CA LEU A 357 -9.55 12.60 -17.46
C LEU A 357 -8.96 12.48 -18.86
N ASN A 358 -7.68 12.14 -18.96
CA ASN A 358 -6.97 11.91 -20.22
C ASN A 358 -5.80 10.94 -20.01
N VAL A 359 -5.11 10.54 -21.09
CA VAL A 359 -4.07 9.50 -21.08
C VAL A 359 -2.85 9.83 -20.19
N GLU A 360 -2.64 11.11 -19.86
CA GLU A 360 -1.58 11.58 -18.98
C GLU A 360 -2.11 11.94 -17.57
N ASN A 361 -3.42 11.79 -17.33
CA ASN A 361 -4.05 12.12 -16.05
C ASN A 361 -5.14 11.09 -15.69
N ILE A 362 -4.72 9.86 -15.38
CA ILE A 362 -5.60 8.76 -14.95
C ILE A 362 -5.62 8.58 -13.41
N ILE A 363 -4.67 9.20 -12.71
CA ILE A 363 -4.55 9.13 -11.26
C ILE A 363 -4.14 10.50 -10.73
N PRO A 364 -4.64 10.96 -9.57
CA PRO A 364 -4.31 12.27 -9.03
C PRO A 364 -2.81 12.43 -8.75
N SER A 365 -2.36 13.69 -8.67
CA SER A 365 -1.00 13.99 -8.21
C SER A 365 -0.76 13.47 -6.80
N ALA A 366 0.37 12.80 -6.59
CA ALA A 366 0.80 12.32 -5.27
C ALA A 366 0.99 13.45 -4.24
N LEU A 367 1.11 14.71 -4.70
CA LEU A 367 1.25 15.89 -3.84
C LEU A 367 -0.09 16.55 -3.46
N ASP A 368 -1.21 16.11 -4.03
CA ASP A 368 -2.52 16.68 -3.69
C ASP A 368 -3.05 16.09 -2.38
N LYS A 369 -2.90 16.87 -1.32
CA LYS A 369 -3.34 16.48 0.04
C LYS A 369 -4.87 16.28 0.17
N ASN A 370 -5.69 16.83 -0.75
CA ASN A 370 -7.14 16.67 -0.70
C ASN A 370 -7.59 15.25 -1.09
N VAL A 371 -6.76 14.52 -1.84
CA VAL A 371 -7.02 13.11 -2.17
C VAL A 371 -7.18 12.28 -0.90
N ALA A 372 -6.28 12.44 0.08
CA ALA A 372 -6.32 11.71 1.33
C ALA A 372 -7.62 11.96 2.11
N LYS A 373 -8.17 13.20 2.04
CA LYS A 373 -9.48 13.51 2.64
C LYS A 373 -10.61 12.77 1.94
N SER A 374 -10.63 12.78 0.61
CA SER A 374 -11.64 12.06 -0.18
C SER A 374 -11.61 10.56 0.12
N VAL A 375 -10.42 9.98 0.19
CA VAL A 375 -10.22 8.58 0.56
C VAL A 375 -10.71 8.33 1.99
N ALA A 376 -10.37 9.19 2.95
CA ALA A 376 -10.77 9.04 4.34
C ALA A 376 -12.30 9.04 4.51
N ASP A 377 -12.99 9.95 3.83
CA ASP A 377 -14.46 10.03 3.88
C ASP A 377 -15.11 8.75 3.31
N ALA A 378 -14.61 8.26 2.18
CA ALA A 378 -15.10 7.04 1.55
C ALA A 378 -14.85 5.79 2.41
N VAL A 379 -13.64 5.67 2.97
CA VAL A 379 -13.25 4.56 3.85
C VAL A 379 -14.05 4.57 5.16
N ALA A 380 -14.24 5.73 5.78
CA ALA A 380 -15.05 5.85 7.01
C ALA A 380 -16.52 5.47 6.77
N LYS A 381 -17.06 5.81 5.61
CA LYS A 381 -18.41 5.40 5.20
C LYS A 381 -18.48 3.88 5.03
N ALA A 382 -17.56 3.28 4.26
CA ALA A 382 -17.52 1.84 4.02
C ALA A 382 -17.32 1.04 5.32
N ALA A 383 -16.49 1.52 6.25
CA ALA A 383 -16.31 0.90 7.57
C ALA A 383 -17.62 0.79 8.36
N LYS A 384 -18.44 1.86 8.34
CA LYS A 384 -19.76 1.89 9.00
C LYS A 384 -20.75 0.97 8.31
N GLU A 385 -20.82 1.01 6.97
CA GLU A 385 -21.73 0.20 6.16
C GLU A 385 -21.46 -1.29 6.28
N SER A 386 -20.18 -1.69 6.37
CA SER A 386 -19.77 -3.09 6.58
C SER A 386 -19.81 -3.56 8.05
N GLY A 387 -20.15 -2.66 8.99
CA GLY A 387 -20.20 -2.99 10.42
C GLY A 387 -18.82 -3.23 11.05
N CYS A 388 -17.74 -2.80 10.40
CA CYS A 388 -16.36 -2.99 10.83
C CYS A 388 -15.90 -1.93 11.84
N VAL A 389 -16.79 -1.45 12.70
CA VAL A 389 -16.52 -0.39 13.67
C VAL A 389 -16.68 -0.88 15.11
N ARG A 390 -15.97 -0.23 16.06
CA ARG A 390 -16.19 -0.43 17.49
C ARG A 390 -17.61 0.01 17.88
N LYS A 391 -18.16 -0.67 18.86
CA LYS A 391 -19.50 -0.36 19.40
C LYS A 391 -19.48 0.91 20.25
#